data_cec3bbb3c280bc334ded1a6842b766d5
#
_entry.id   cec3bbb3c280bc334ded1a6842b766d5
#
_cell.length_a   1.000
_cell.length_b   1.000
_cell.length_c   1.000
_cell.angle_alpha   90.00
_cell.angle_beta   90.00
_cell.angle_gamma   90.00
#
_symmetry.space_group_name_H-M   'P 1'
#
loop_
_entity.id
_entity.type
_entity.pdbx_description
1 polymer ?
#
loop_
_entity_poly.entity_id
_entity_poly.type
_entity_poly.pdbx_seq_one_letter_code
_entity_poly.pdbx_strand_id
1 'polypeptide(L)'
;MKIAIAQMNCLVGDVAGNAAKIIANAIEAEAQGATLMVTPELSLCGYPPEDLLLRADFLDACEVALEKLSTAITNITVIVGHPHRVGEECFNAASVLQDGKIIATYHKHALPNYSVFDEKRYFTAGGEPLVFEHFGVR
;
A
#
# COMPACT_ATOMS: atom_id res chain seq x y z
N MET A 1 -1.29 -22.38 -2.36
CA MET A 1 -1.40 -20.92 -2.12
C MET A 1 -2.49 -20.35 -3.01
N LYS A 2 -3.42 -19.56 -2.46
CA LYS A 2 -4.46 -18.84 -3.20
C LYS A 2 -4.24 -17.35 -3.01
N ILE A 3 -4.19 -16.59 -4.10
CA ILE A 3 -3.96 -15.15 -4.10
C ILE A 3 -5.26 -14.45 -4.50
N ALA A 4 -5.67 -13.46 -3.72
CA ALA A 4 -6.76 -12.55 -4.05
C ALA A 4 -6.22 -11.25 -4.61
N ILE A 5 -6.84 -10.73 -5.66
CA ILE A 5 -6.58 -9.40 -6.22
C ILE A 5 -7.78 -8.54 -5.86
N ALA A 6 -7.58 -7.56 -4.99
CA ALA A 6 -8.62 -6.63 -4.58
C ALA A 6 -8.78 -5.52 -5.61
N GLN A 7 -9.78 -5.62 -6.48
CA GLN A 7 -10.16 -4.52 -7.38
C GLN A 7 -11.04 -3.52 -6.63
N MET A 8 -10.43 -2.44 -6.16
CA MET A 8 -11.07 -1.49 -5.26
C MET A 8 -11.29 -0.13 -5.95
N ASN A 9 -12.44 0.47 -5.72
CA ASN A 9 -12.68 1.87 -6.04
C ASN A 9 -12.21 2.75 -4.87
N CYS A 10 -10.92 3.11 -4.87
CA CYS A 10 -10.32 3.97 -3.86
C CYS A 10 -10.63 5.44 -4.17
N LEU A 11 -11.01 6.19 -3.13
CA LEU A 11 -11.27 7.63 -3.24
C LEU A 11 -10.03 8.42 -2.84
N VAL A 12 -9.58 9.31 -3.72
CA VAL A 12 -8.41 10.17 -3.45
C VAL A 12 -8.65 11.03 -2.21
N GLY A 13 -7.70 10.97 -1.27
CA GLY A 13 -7.76 11.73 -0.02
C GLY A 13 -8.56 11.07 1.11
N ASP A 14 -9.40 10.07 0.82
CA ASP A 14 -10.18 9.37 1.85
C ASP A 14 -9.40 8.19 2.45
N VAL A 15 -8.33 8.50 3.18
CA VAL A 15 -7.43 7.51 3.79
C VAL A 15 -8.21 6.54 4.70
N ALA A 16 -9.13 7.06 5.52
CA ALA A 16 -9.91 6.24 6.45
C ALA A 16 -10.91 5.31 5.73
N GLY A 17 -11.63 5.83 4.73
CA GLY A 17 -12.56 5.04 3.95
C GLY A 17 -11.86 3.98 3.09
N ASN A 18 -10.71 4.30 2.51
CA ASN A 18 -9.90 3.34 1.76
C ASN A 18 -9.34 2.24 2.69
N ALA A 19 -8.85 2.60 3.87
CA ALA A 19 -8.41 1.62 4.88
C ALA A 19 -9.54 0.66 5.28
N ALA A 20 -10.75 1.17 5.51
CA ALA A 20 -11.92 0.34 5.81
C ALA A 20 -12.25 -0.64 4.67
N LYS A 21 -12.13 -0.19 3.41
CA LYS A 21 -12.32 -1.06 2.24
C LYS A 21 -11.24 -2.14 2.15
N ILE A 22 -9.98 -1.81 2.45
CA ILE A 22 -8.87 -2.79 2.48
C ILE A 22 -9.17 -3.89 3.51
N ILE A 23 -9.59 -3.52 4.73
CA ILE A 23 -9.95 -4.49 5.78
C ILE A 23 -11.11 -5.38 5.33
N ALA A 24 -12.18 -4.78 4.78
CA ALA A 24 -13.33 -5.54 4.32
C ALA A 24 -12.97 -6.56 3.23
N ASN A 25 -12.14 -6.15 2.25
CA ASN A 25 -11.65 -7.05 1.20
C ASN A 25 -10.72 -8.14 1.76
N ALA A 26 -9.90 -7.84 2.77
CA ALA A 26 -9.03 -8.84 3.41
C ALA A 26 -9.85 -9.92 4.12
N ILE A 27 -10.91 -9.54 4.85
CA ILE A 27 -11.84 -10.47 5.51
C ILE A 27 -12.55 -11.35 4.47
N GLU A 28 -13.01 -10.78 3.37
CA GLU A 28 -13.66 -11.53 2.30
C GLU A 28 -12.68 -12.50 1.60
N ALA A 29 -11.46 -12.04 1.31
CA ALA A 29 -10.42 -12.87 0.71
C ALA A 29 -10.05 -14.06 1.61
N GLU A 30 -9.91 -13.83 2.92
CA GLU A 30 -9.68 -14.88 3.93
C GLU A 30 -10.83 -15.89 3.94
N ALA A 31 -12.07 -15.43 3.98
CA ALA A 31 -13.26 -16.28 3.96
C ALA A 31 -13.34 -17.16 2.70
N GLN A 32 -12.80 -16.68 1.59
CA GLN A 32 -12.66 -17.45 0.34
C GLN A 32 -11.43 -18.35 0.31
N GLY A 33 -10.64 -18.42 1.38
CA GLY A 33 -9.44 -19.25 1.51
C GLY A 33 -8.21 -18.69 0.82
N ALA A 34 -8.15 -17.39 0.54
CA ALA A 34 -6.92 -16.75 0.12
C ALA A 34 -5.94 -16.61 1.28
N THR A 35 -4.65 -16.76 1.00
CA THR A 35 -3.59 -16.59 1.98
C THR A 35 -2.81 -15.28 1.77
N LEU A 36 -2.93 -14.70 0.59
CA LEU A 36 -2.33 -13.43 0.19
C LEU A 36 -3.37 -12.58 -0.54
N MET A 37 -3.45 -11.29 -0.21
CA MET A 37 -4.23 -10.31 -0.95
C MET A 37 -3.32 -9.18 -1.46
N VAL A 38 -3.55 -8.74 -2.69
CA VAL A 38 -2.84 -7.60 -3.29
C VAL A 38 -3.84 -6.49 -3.56
N THR A 39 -3.52 -5.27 -3.15
CA THR A 39 -4.33 -4.06 -3.41
C THR A 39 -3.77 -3.24 -4.57
N PRO A 40 -4.54 -2.31 -5.15
CA PRO A 40 -4.04 -1.40 -6.18
C PRO A 40 -2.90 -0.49 -5.69
N GLU A 41 -2.15 0.04 -6.65
CA GLU A 41 -1.17 1.11 -6.41
C GLU A 41 -1.79 2.27 -5.65
N LEU A 42 -1.09 2.77 -4.60
CA LEU A 42 -1.55 3.86 -3.74
C LEU A 42 -2.99 3.70 -3.20
N SER A 43 -3.44 2.46 -3.04
CA SER A 43 -4.81 2.14 -2.62
C SER A 43 -5.21 2.80 -1.30
N LEU A 44 -4.27 3.02 -0.39
CA LEU A 44 -4.54 3.62 0.90
C LEU A 44 -4.95 5.10 0.80
N CYS A 45 -4.34 5.85 -0.11
CA CYS A 45 -4.62 7.27 -0.29
C CYS A 45 -5.47 7.60 -1.53
N GLY A 46 -5.66 6.61 -2.42
CA GLY A 46 -6.26 6.79 -3.74
C GLY A 46 -5.26 7.28 -4.78
N TYR A 47 -5.51 7.00 -6.07
CA TYR A 47 -4.64 7.35 -7.19
C TYR A 47 -5.40 8.22 -8.21
N PRO A 48 -4.78 9.32 -8.72
CA PRO A 48 -3.52 9.92 -8.30
C PRO A 48 -3.72 10.92 -7.12
N PRO A 49 -2.89 10.88 -6.07
CA PRO A 49 -3.02 11.78 -4.92
C PRO A 49 -2.48 13.19 -5.18
N GLU A 50 -1.62 13.37 -6.19
CA GLU A 50 -1.07 14.66 -6.64
C GLU A 50 -0.54 15.54 -5.48
N ASP A 51 -0.92 16.84 -5.45
CA ASP A 51 -0.42 17.82 -4.47
C ASP A 51 -0.77 17.49 -3.00
N LEU A 52 -1.65 16.51 -2.73
CA LEU A 52 -1.85 16.01 -1.36
C LEU A 52 -0.55 15.45 -0.78
N LEU A 53 0.35 14.90 -1.60
CA LEU A 53 1.64 14.36 -1.18
C LEU A 53 2.61 15.43 -0.65
N LEU A 54 2.36 16.71 -0.92
CA LEU A 54 3.15 17.83 -0.40
C LEU A 54 2.71 18.24 1.01
N ARG A 55 1.66 17.65 1.54
CA ARG A 55 1.09 17.96 2.85
C ARG A 55 1.58 16.96 3.89
N ALA A 56 2.29 17.46 4.90
CA ALA A 56 2.80 16.61 5.99
C ALA A 56 1.68 15.89 6.75
N ASP A 57 0.58 16.60 7.06
CA ASP A 57 -0.59 16.03 7.75
C ASP A 57 -1.26 14.89 6.97
N PHE A 58 -1.24 14.95 5.65
CA PHE A 58 -1.75 13.87 4.81
C PHE A 58 -0.86 12.63 4.84
N LEU A 59 0.46 12.81 4.77
CA LEU A 59 1.41 11.71 4.88
C LEU A 59 1.38 11.07 6.27
N ASP A 60 1.25 11.88 7.34
CA ASP A 60 1.07 11.40 8.71
C ASP A 60 -0.20 10.54 8.84
N ALA A 61 -1.31 10.98 8.22
CA ALA A 61 -2.55 10.22 8.21
C ALA A 61 -2.41 8.87 7.49
N CYS A 62 -1.67 8.81 6.38
CA CYS A 62 -1.38 7.56 5.66
C CYS A 62 -0.54 6.61 6.53
N GLU A 63 0.50 7.10 7.19
CA GLU A 63 1.36 6.31 8.08
C GLU A 63 0.56 5.70 9.24
N VAL A 64 -0.21 6.53 9.95
CA VAL A 64 -1.08 6.07 11.05
C VAL A 64 -2.11 5.05 10.57
N ALA A 65 -2.68 5.24 9.37
CA ALA A 65 -3.64 4.31 8.81
C ALA A 65 -3.00 2.97 8.43
N LEU A 66 -1.78 2.98 7.89
CA LEU A 66 -1.04 1.76 7.56
C LEU A 66 -0.71 0.93 8.81
N GLU A 67 -0.29 1.59 9.90
CA GLU A 67 -0.05 0.93 11.20
C GLU A 67 -1.33 0.29 11.75
N LYS A 68 -2.47 1.00 11.68
CA LYS A 68 -3.77 0.44 12.09
C LYS A 68 -4.17 -0.74 11.22
N LEU A 69 -3.96 -0.67 9.92
CA LEU A 69 -4.19 -1.79 9.01
C LEU A 69 -3.36 -3.01 9.40
N SER A 70 -2.07 -2.81 9.67
CA SER A 70 -1.19 -3.93 10.04
C SER A 70 -1.66 -4.66 11.27
N THR A 71 -2.12 -3.92 12.30
CA THR A 71 -2.65 -4.53 13.54
C THR A 71 -4.03 -5.16 13.39
N ALA A 72 -4.85 -4.67 12.46
CA ALA A 72 -6.19 -5.19 12.21
C ALA A 72 -6.20 -6.46 11.33
N ILE A 73 -5.18 -6.66 10.50
CA ILE A 73 -5.08 -7.77 9.54
C ILE A 73 -4.06 -8.78 10.07
N THR A 74 -4.56 -9.90 10.61
CA THR A 74 -3.71 -10.90 11.28
C THR A 74 -3.72 -12.29 10.63
N ASN A 75 -4.77 -12.64 9.88
CA ASN A 75 -4.98 -14.01 9.40
C ASN A 75 -4.63 -14.19 7.91
N ILE A 76 -4.37 -13.12 7.20
CA ILE A 76 -4.02 -13.12 5.78
C ILE A 76 -2.86 -12.14 5.55
N THR A 77 -1.94 -12.47 4.66
CA THR A 77 -0.91 -11.52 4.23
C THR A 77 -1.52 -10.53 3.23
N VAL A 78 -1.28 -9.22 3.41
CA VAL A 78 -1.80 -8.19 2.50
C VAL A 78 -0.66 -7.31 2.02
N ILE A 79 -0.60 -7.08 0.70
CA ILE A 79 0.27 -6.08 0.09
C ILE A 79 -0.54 -4.82 -0.15
N VAL A 80 -0.13 -3.72 0.52
CA VAL A 80 -0.85 -2.43 0.47
C VAL A 80 -0.02 -1.38 -0.23
N GLY A 81 -0.58 -0.77 -1.30
CA GLY A 81 0.00 0.39 -1.97
C GLY A 81 -0.27 1.69 -1.18
N HIS A 82 0.78 2.45 -0.88
CA HIS A 82 0.67 3.68 -0.09
C HIS A 82 1.85 4.64 -0.34
N PRO A 83 1.74 5.95 -0.04
CA PRO A 83 2.90 6.83 0.03
C PRO A 83 3.69 6.54 1.31
N HIS A 84 5.01 6.49 1.22
CA HIS A 84 5.91 6.25 2.35
C HIS A 84 6.92 7.37 2.47
N ARG A 85 6.92 8.09 3.60
CA ARG A 85 7.87 9.15 3.88
C ARG A 85 9.07 8.60 4.66
N VAL A 86 10.28 8.90 4.19
CA VAL A 86 11.54 8.60 4.87
C VAL A 86 12.37 9.87 4.93
N GLY A 87 12.45 10.49 6.09
CA GLY A 87 13.06 11.81 6.23
C GLY A 87 12.33 12.88 5.40
N GLU A 88 13.01 13.48 4.44
CA GLU A 88 12.44 14.48 3.52
C GLU A 88 11.93 13.87 2.20
N GLU A 89 12.20 12.59 1.98
CA GLU A 89 11.83 11.90 0.74
C GLU A 89 10.47 11.21 0.87
N CYS A 90 9.72 11.18 -0.22
CA CYS A 90 8.46 10.45 -0.34
C CYS A 90 8.58 9.39 -1.43
N PHE A 91 8.13 8.19 -1.16
CA PHE A 91 8.17 7.05 -2.07
C PHE A 91 6.77 6.54 -2.39
N ASN A 92 6.57 6.12 -3.64
CA ASN A 92 5.45 5.28 -3.99
C ASN A 92 5.81 3.86 -3.54
N ALA A 93 5.13 3.35 -2.53
CA ALA A 93 5.53 2.16 -1.81
C ALA A 93 4.45 1.07 -1.80
N ALA A 94 4.90 -0.16 -1.60
CA ALA A 94 4.06 -1.31 -1.29
C ALA A 94 4.59 -1.99 -0.03
N SER A 95 3.78 -2.04 1.03
CA SER A 95 4.12 -2.72 2.28
C SER A 95 3.44 -4.07 2.40
N VAL A 96 4.17 -5.05 2.92
CA VAL A 96 3.67 -6.39 3.22
C VAL A 96 3.25 -6.42 4.68
N LEU A 97 1.95 -6.60 4.91
CA LEU A 97 1.34 -6.78 6.24
C LEU A 97 1.14 -8.25 6.50
N GLN A 98 1.68 -8.75 7.61
CA GLN A 98 1.57 -10.15 8.01
C GLN A 98 1.62 -10.27 9.53
N ASP A 99 0.76 -11.11 10.09
CA ASP A 99 0.74 -11.43 11.53
C ASP A 99 0.69 -10.18 12.43
N GLY A 100 -0.09 -9.18 12.04
CA GLY A 100 -0.24 -7.94 12.80
C GLY A 100 0.92 -6.96 12.68
N LYS A 101 1.80 -7.12 11.70
CA LYS A 101 3.02 -6.31 11.52
C LYS A 101 3.27 -5.95 10.06
N ILE A 102 3.99 -4.86 9.86
CA ILE A 102 4.62 -4.54 8.58
C ILE A 102 5.96 -5.27 8.55
N ILE A 103 6.08 -6.30 7.70
CA ILE A 103 7.29 -7.13 7.62
C ILE A 103 8.29 -6.67 6.56
N ALA A 104 7.83 -5.93 5.56
CA ALA A 104 8.68 -5.38 4.50
C ALA A 104 7.97 -4.21 3.80
N THR A 105 8.77 -3.29 3.25
CA THR A 105 8.29 -2.17 2.41
C THR A 105 9.18 -2.06 1.18
N TYR A 106 8.55 -2.11 0.00
CA TYR A 106 9.18 -1.89 -1.30
C TYR A 106 8.92 -0.46 -1.77
N HIS A 107 9.91 0.17 -2.33
CA HIS A 107 9.82 1.46 -2.99
C HIS A 107 9.90 1.30 -4.51
N LYS A 108 8.93 1.86 -5.22
CA LYS A 108 8.84 1.78 -6.69
C LYS A 108 10.08 2.38 -7.35
N HIS A 109 10.73 1.62 -8.25
CA HIS A 109 11.95 2.05 -8.93
C HIS A 109 11.66 2.90 -10.17
N ALA A 110 10.78 2.40 -11.05
CA ALA A 110 10.45 3.08 -12.30
C ALA A 110 9.28 4.03 -12.10
N LEU A 111 9.56 5.33 -12.09
CA LEU A 111 8.55 6.37 -11.94
C LEU A 111 8.15 6.90 -13.31
N PRO A 112 6.92 6.64 -13.81
CA PRO A 112 6.45 7.20 -15.06
C PRO A 112 6.35 8.72 -14.96
N ASN A 113 6.89 9.39 -15.95
CA ASN A 113 6.90 10.86 -16.03
C ASN A 113 6.67 11.30 -17.47
N TYR A 114 5.58 10.83 -18.06
CA TYR A 114 5.17 11.09 -19.43
C TYR A 114 3.64 11.12 -19.52
N SER A 115 3.10 11.84 -20.51
CA SER A 115 1.65 12.03 -20.72
C SER A 115 0.98 12.62 -19.47
N VAL A 116 0.06 11.89 -18.85
CA VAL A 116 -0.67 12.29 -17.63
C VAL A 116 0.07 11.95 -16.35
N PHE A 117 1.21 11.26 -16.45
CA PHE A 117 1.98 10.84 -15.27
C PHE A 117 3.08 11.84 -14.95
N ASP A 118 3.12 12.31 -13.71
CA ASP A 118 4.14 13.23 -13.17
C ASP A 118 4.67 12.72 -11.81
N GLU A 119 5.00 11.42 -11.74
CA GLU A 119 5.39 10.80 -10.47
C GLU A 119 6.72 11.33 -9.92
N LYS A 120 7.65 11.75 -10.78
CA LYS A 120 8.95 12.32 -10.36
C LYS A 120 8.81 13.67 -9.64
N ARG A 121 7.67 14.34 -9.79
CA ARG A 121 7.39 15.58 -9.04
C ARG A 121 7.23 15.32 -7.55
N TYR A 122 6.73 14.15 -7.19
CA TYR A 122 6.30 13.82 -5.83
C TYR A 122 7.14 12.72 -5.19
N PHE A 123 7.64 11.78 -5.98
CA PHE A 123 8.28 10.58 -5.46
C PHE A 123 9.75 10.49 -5.82
N THR A 124 10.52 9.99 -4.87
CA THR A 124 11.88 9.50 -5.07
C THR A 124 11.83 8.06 -5.59
N ALA A 125 12.69 7.71 -6.54
CA ALA A 125 12.81 6.35 -7.03
C ALA A 125 13.46 5.45 -5.98
N GLY A 126 12.90 4.26 -5.78
CA GLY A 126 13.53 3.21 -4.98
C GLY A 126 14.78 2.65 -5.66
N GLY A 127 15.61 1.93 -4.92
CA GLY A 127 16.87 1.37 -5.42
C GLY A 127 17.01 -0.14 -5.21
N GLU A 128 16.28 -0.73 -4.28
CA GLU A 128 16.47 -2.12 -3.88
C GLU A 128 15.25 -2.99 -4.24
N PRO A 129 15.48 -4.14 -4.89
CA PRO A 129 14.42 -5.11 -5.09
C PRO A 129 14.01 -5.72 -3.76
N LEU A 130 12.73 -6.07 -3.62
CA LEU A 130 12.19 -6.76 -2.45
C LEU A 130 11.73 -8.16 -2.84
N VAL A 131 12.22 -9.16 -2.10
CA VAL A 131 11.71 -10.54 -2.13
C VAL A 131 11.34 -10.93 -0.71
N PHE A 132 10.13 -11.42 -0.51
CA PHE A 132 9.70 -11.99 0.77
C PHE A 132 9.22 -13.42 0.58
N GLU A 133 9.22 -14.19 1.66
CA GLU A 133 8.75 -15.57 1.64
C GLU A 133 7.34 -15.68 2.19
N HIS A 134 6.47 -16.41 1.48
CA HIS A 134 5.10 -16.70 1.88
C HIS A 134 4.78 -18.16 1.61
N PHE A 135 4.55 -18.96 2.68
CA PHE A 135 4.32 -20.40 2.62
C PHE A 135 5.39 -21.15 1.80
N GLY A 136 6.67 -20.87 2.00
CA GLY A 136 7.79 -21.50 1.32
C GLY A 136 7.98 -21.08 -0.15
N VAL A 137 7.24 -20.07 -0.63
CA VAL A 137 7.36 -19.48 -1.97
C VAL A 137 7.96 -18.08 -1.83
N ARG A 138 8.94 -17.76 -2.70
CA ARG A 138 9.58 -16.44 -2.80
C ARG A 138 9.14 -15.72 -4.07
#